data_89efc88903fae34c0c3abe77fd18a56b
#
_entry.id   89efc88903fae34c0c3abe77fd18a56b
#
_cell.length_a   1.000
_cell.length_b   1.000
_cell.length_c   1.000
_cell.angle_alpha   90.00
_cell.angle_beta   90.00
_cell.angle_gamma   90.00
#
_symmetry.space_group_name_H-M   'P 1'
#
loop_
_entity.id
_entity.type
_entity.pdbx_description
1 polymer ?
#
loop_
_entity_poly.entity_id
_entity_poly.type
_entity_poly.pdbx_seq_one_letter_code
_entity_poly.pdbx_strand_id
1 'polypeptide(L)'
;MGKILPWRGVLFLVVAFLFVFASRLADVQAHKEKHTPEQLKAFQDVFMEQVRIGDLLFHGDAETEKKFGANLSRTGMACAMCHPFASDTHPHEFPKYQEQIQDLATLRDMINWCIENPNEGERIDVNGPAMKALEAYHYWSNKGSVLDPGKH
;
A
#
# COMPACT_ATOMS: atom_id res chain seq x y z
N MET A 1 -36.04 10.27 53.55
CA MET A 1 -36.27 11.57 52.93
C MET A 1 -35.41 11.66 51.66
N GLY A 2 -35.97 11.33 50.51
CA GLY A 2 -35.28 11.40 49.23
C GLY A 2 -35.28 12.86 48.71
N LYS A 3 -34.08 13.41 48.50
CA LYS A 3 -33.94 14.74 47.86
C LYS A 3 -34.24 14.59 46.39
N ILE A 4 -35.38 15.09 45.93
CA ILE A 4 -35.72 15.17 44.53
C ILE A 4 -34.79 16.23 43.89
N LEU A 5 -33.95 15.80 42.96
CA LEU A 5 -33.09 16.69 42.20
C LEU A 5 -33.95 17.72 41.46
N PRO A 6 -33.71 19.04 41.58
CA PRO A 6 -34.56 20.04 40.95
C PRO A 6 -34.48 19.88 39.43
N TRP A 7 -35.64 19.92 38.77
CA TRP A 7 -35.85 19.77 37.33
C TRP A 7 -34.84 20.57 36.49
N ARG A 8 -34.42 21.74 36.96
CA ARG A 8 -33.40 22.57 36.33
C ARG A 8 -32.04 21.86 36.24
N GLY A 9 -31.63 21.04 37.24
CA GLY A 9 -30.43 20.27 37.22
C GLY A 9 -30.46 19.10 36.24
N VAL A 10 -31.61 18.44 36.11
CA VAL A 10 -31.81 17.35 35.13
C VAL A 10 -31.76 17.89 33.70
N LEU A 11 -32.36 19.04 33.45
CA LEU A 11 -32.36 19.70 32.14
C LEU A 11 -30.93 20.09 31.71
N PHE A 12 -30.14 20.62 32.66
CA PHE A 12 -28.71 20.95 32.39
C PHE A 12 -27.87 19.71 32.04
N LEU A 13 -28.06 18.60 32.72
CA LEU A 13 -27.34 17.38 32.44
C LEU A 13 -27.71 16.78 31.08
N VAL A 14 -29.02 16.84 30.72
CA VAL A 14 -29.46 16.34 29.40
C VAL A 14 -28.92 17.21 28.26
N VAL A 15 -28.92 18.53 28.41
CA VAL A 15 -28.35 19.44 27.40
C VAL A 15 -26.85 19.26 27.27
N ALA A 16 -26.12 19.13 28.39
CA ALA A 16 -24.68 18.86 28.36
C ALA A 16 -24.37 17.52 27.70
N PHE A 17 -25.15 16.47 27.98
CA PHE A 17 -24.97 15.16 27.35
C PHE A 17 -25.25 15.20 25.85
N LEU A 18 -26.27 15.89 25.41
CA LEU A 18 -26.59 16.08 23.98
C LEU A 18 -25.51 16.88 23.27
N PHE A 19 -24.89 17.87 23.93
CA PHE A 19 -23.80 18.66 23.35
C PHE A 19 -22.53 17.84 23.19
N VAL A 20 -22.17 17.00 24.20
CA VAL A 20 -21.03 16.09 24.11
C VAL A 20 -21.26 15.01 23.05
N PHE A 21 -22.50 14.52 22.91
CA PHE A 21 -22.82 13.51 21.89
C PHE A 21 -22.80 14.09 20.47
N ALA A 22 -23.28 15.32 20.30
CA ALA A 22 -23.25 16.03 19.00
C ALA A 22 -21.81 16.35 18.56
N SER A 23 -20.93 16.73 19.49
CA SER A 23 -19.51 16.97 19.18
C SER A 23 -18.77 15.69 18.76
N ARG A 24 -19.12 14.53 19.34
CA ARG A 24 -18.56 13.24 18.95
C ARG A 24 -19.00 12.78 17.54
N LEU A 25 -20.25 13.11 17.15
CA LEU A 25 -20.75 12.81 15.80
C LEU A 25 -20.09 13.70 14.73
N ALA A 26 -19.73 14.93 15.06
CA ALA A 26 -19.01 15.82 14.16
C ALA A 26 -17.57 15.31 13.89
N ASP A 27 -16.86 14.80 14.91
CA ASP A 27 -15.53 14.24 14.76
C ASP A 27 -15.50 12.98 13.86
N VAL A 28 -16.56 12.16 13.88
CA VAL A 28 -16.64 10.96 13.02
C VAL A 28 -16.86 11.32 11.54
N GLN A 29 -17.39 12.51 11.25
CA GLN A 29 -17.57 12.97 9.87
C GLN A 29 -16.34 13.65 9.27
N ALA A 30 -15.39 14.10 10.08
CA ALA A 30 -14.16 14.77 9.62
C ALA A 30 -13.27 13.90 8.73
N HIS A 31 -13.40 12.57 8.78
CA HIS A 31 -12.66 11.63 7.94
C HIS A 31 -13.38 11.25 6.63
N LYS A 32 -14.52 11.87 6.32
CA LYS A 32 -15.27 11.66 5.08
C LYS A 32 -15.18 12.85 4.12
N GLU A 33 -14.02 13.48 4.02
CA GLU A 33 -13.83 14.43 2.92
C GLU A 33 -13.99 13.69 1.59
N LYS A 34 -15.04 14.05 0.89
CA LYS A 34 -15.25 13.57 -0.47
C LYS A 34 -14.34 14.39 -1.38
N HIS A 35 -13.32 13.75 -1.92
CA HIS A 35 -12.49 14.37 -2.94
C HIS A 35 -13.33 14.76 -4.17
N THR A 36 -12.97 15.86 -4.79
CA THR A 36 -13.58 16.24 -6.07
C THR A 36 -13.16 15.27 -7.18
N PRO A 37 -13.93 15.17 -8.27
CA PRO A 37 -13.53 14.35 -9.43
C PRO A 37 -12.14 14.70 -9.96
N GLU A 38 -11.77 15.99 -9.95
CA GLU A 38 -10.48 16.49 -10.39
C GLU A 38 -9.35 16.03 -9.46
N GLN A 39 -9.57 16.06 -8.14
CA GLN A 39 -8.62 15.55 -7.15
C GLN A 39 -8.42 14.04 -7.31
N LEU A 40 -9.52 13.28 -7.46
CA LEU A 40 -9.45 11.83 -7.67
C LEU A 40 -8.70 11.49 -8.96
N LYS A 41 -8.94 12.25 -10.03
CA LYS A 41 -8.20 12.09 -11.28
C LYS A 41 -6.71 12.37 -11.08
N ALA A 42 -6.34 13.45 -10.41
CA ALA A 42 -4.95 13.78 -10.13
C ALA A 42 -4.24 12.67 -9.32
N PHE A 43 -4.91 12.09 -8.31
CA PHE A 43 -4.35 10.97 -7.54
C PHE A 43 -4.17 9.73 -8.42
N GLN A 44 -5.13 9.44 -9.28
CA GLN A 44 -5.06 8.33 -10.22
C GLN A 44 -3.94 8.53 -11.25
N ASP A 45 -3.77 9.71 -11.78
CA ASP A 45 -2.71 10.02 -12.77
C ASP A 45 -1.32 9.80 -12.14
N VAL A 46 -1.10 10.26 -10.90
CA VAL A 46 0.15 10.03 -10.17
C VAL A 46 0.39 8.53 -9.93
N PHE A 47 -0.64 7.80 -9.50
CA PHE A 47 -0.53 6.37 -9.27
C PHE A 47 -0.21 5.61 -10.57
N MET A 48 -0.91 5.91 -11.67
CA MET A 48 -0.70 5.25 -12.96
C MET A 48 0.68 5.55 -13.56
N GLU A 49 1.26 6.72 -13.29
CA GLU A 49 2.65 6.97 -13.67
C GLU A 49 3.63 6.08 -12.89
N GLN A 50 3.38 5.83 -11.60
CA GLN A 50 4.19 4.87 -10.84
C GLN A 50 4.02 3.44 -11.37
N VAL A 51 2.81 3.04 -11.74
CA VAL A 51 2.53 1.75 -12.37
C VAL A 51 3.33 1.60 -13.66
N ARG A 52 3.33 2.62 -14.54
CA ARG A 52 4.08 2.61 -15.79
C ARG A 52 5.60 2.48 -15.57
N ILE A 53 6.13 3.20 -14.60
CA ILE A 53 7.56 3.10 -14.23
C ILE A 53 7.87 1.70 -13.68
N GLY A 54 7.00 1.18 -12.81
CA GLY A 54 7.15 -0.16 -12.24
C GLY A 54 7.09 -1.26 -13.28
N ASP A 55 6.23 -1.13 -14.28
CA ASP A 55 6.15 -2.03 -15.44
C ASP A 55 7.48 -2.07 -16.21
N LEU A 56 8.05 -0.90 -16.53
CA LEU A 56 9.34 -0.81 -17.20
C LEU A 56 10.47 -1.47 -16.38
N LEU A 57 10.56 -1.17 -15.09
CA LEU A 57 11.54 -1.79 -14.19
C LEU A 57 11.35 -3.31 -14.09
N PHE A 58 10.11 -3.78 -14.01
CA PHE A 58 9.78 -5.19 -13.91
C PHE A 58 10.19 -5.95 -15.17
N HIS A 59 10.13 -5.32 -16.32
CA HIS A 59 10.55 -5.87 -17.62
C HIS A 59 12.03 -5.59 -17.96
N GLY A 60 12.78 -4.96 -17.07
CA GLY A 60 14.24 -4.77 -17.24
C GLY A 60 14.60 -3.65 -18.24
N ASP A 61 13.83 -2.55 -18.24
CA ASP A 61 14.15 -1.38 -19.06
C ASP A 61 15.39 -0.65 -18.51
N ALA A 62 16.51 -0.80 -19.22
CA ALA A 62 17.81 -0.29 -18.80
C ALA A 62 17.85 1.25 -18.63
N GLU A 63 17.09 2.00 -19.43
CA GLU A 63 17.06 3.46 -19.32
C GLU A 63 16.31 3.88 -18.06
N THR A 64 15.26 3.16 -17.69
CA THR A 64 14.51 3.40 -16.45
C THR A 64 15.36 3.01 -15.24
N GLU A 65 16.03 1.85 -15.25
CA GLU A 65 16.96 1.46 -14.18
C GLU A 65 18.02 2.54 -13.96
N LYS A 66 18.68 2.99 -15.02
CA LYS A 66 19.69 4.05 -14.98
C LYS A 66 19.14 5.36 -14.42
N LYS A 67 17.93 5.76 -14.84
CA LYS A 67 17.26 6.97 -14.36
C LYS A 67 17.03 6.95 -12.85
N PHE A 68 16.72 5.78 -12.29
CA PHE A 68 16.49 5.60 -10.85
C PHE A 68 17.74 5.19 -10.07
N GLY A 69 18.89 5.04 -10.74
CA GLY A 69 20.12 4.55 -10.12
C GLY A 69 19.98 3.15 -9.56
N ALA A 70 19.11 2.33 -10.17
CA ALA A 70 18.85 0.97 -9.78
C ALA A 70 19.69 0.00 -10.63
N ASN A 71 20.27 -1.02 -9.99
CA ASN A 71 20.96 -2.12 -10.65
C ASN A 71 20.22 -3.41 -10.26
N LEU A 72 19.11 -3.68 -10.97
CA LEU A 72 18.20 -4.76 -10.59
C LEU A 72 18.71 -6.13 -10.97
N SER A 73 19.67 -6.22 -11.92
CA SER A 73 20.20 -7.50 -12.36
C SER A 73 21.60 -7.35 -12.96
N ARG A 74 22.51 -8.23 -12.55
CA ARG A 74 23.82 -8.44 -13.23
C ARG A 74 23.80 -9.67 -14.15
N THR A 75 22.82 -10.54 -13.98
CA THR A 75 22.64 -11.74 -14.81
C THR A 75 21.96 -11.43 -16.14
N GLY A 76 21.40 -10.24 -16.30
CA GLY A 76 20.57 -9.85 -17.45
C GLY A 76 19.13 -10.36 -17.39
N MET A 77 18.74 -10.98 -16.28
CA MET A 77 17.34 -11.42 -16.07
C MET A 77 16.48 -10.27 -15.60
N ALA A 78 15.32 -10.13 -16.21
CA ALA A 78 14.24 -9.28 -15.72
C ALA A 78 13.28 -10.07 -14.82
N CYS A 79 12.56 -9.39 -13.93
CA CYS A 79 11.53 -10.02 -13.08
C CYS A 79 10.51 -10.79 -13.93
N ALA A 80 10.12 -10.24 -15.08
CA ALA A 80 9.19 -10.82 -16.03
C ALA A 80 9.64 -12.17 -16.62
N MET A 81 10.94 -12.53 -16.55
CA MET A 81 11.42 -13.82 -17.05
C MET A 81 11.03 -14.99 -16.13
N CYS A 82 10.91 -14.72 -14.82
CA CYS A 82 10.43 -15.71 -13.85
C CYS A 82 8.94 -15.54 -13.55
N HIS A 83 8.44 -14.31 -13.60
CA HIS A 83 7.08 -13.94 -13.31
C HIS A 83 6.47 -13.21 -14.52
N PRO A 84 5.91 -13.93 -15.52
CA PRO A 84 5.36 -13.30 -16.73
C PRO A 84 4.37 -12.15 -16.47
N PHE A 85 3.68 -12.26 -15.32
CA PHE A 85 2.78 -11.22 -14.82
C PHE A 85 3.16 -10.93 -13.37
N ALA A 86 3.24 -9.66 -12.97
CA ALA A 86 3.53 -9.31 -11.59
C ALA A 86 2.50 -9.85 -10.58
N SER A 87 1.27 -10.13 -11.02
CA SER A 87 0.23 -10.82 -10.25
C SER A 87 0.62 -12.24 -9.81
N ASP A 88 1.50 -12.91 -10.55
CA ASP A 88 1.97 -14.26 -10.23
C ASP A 88 2.83 -14.31 -8.96
N THR A 89 3.25 -13.16 -8.46
CA THR A 89 3.94 -13.03 -7.18
C THR A 89 2.99 -13.00 -5.98
N HIS A 90 1.68 -13.02 -6.22
CA HIS A 90 0.62 -12.95 -5.21
C HIS A 90 0.79 -11.77 -4.22
N PRO A 91 0.95 -10.53 -4.71
CA PRO A 91 1.30 -9.36 -3.89
C PRO A 91 0.23 -9.04 -2.83
N HIS A 92 -1.03 -9.42 -3.06
CA HIS A 92 -2.15 -9.22 -2.14
C HIS A 92 -2.07 -10.08 -0.87
N GLU A 93 -1.19 -11.09 -0.84
CA GLU A 93 -1.04 -11.98 0.32
C GLU A 93 0.01 -11.47 1.32
N PHE A 94 0.81 -10.48 0.96
CA PHE A 94 1.81 -9.92 1.87
C PHE A 94 1.19 -9.01 2.95
N PRO A 95 1.79 -9.00 4.17
CA PRO A 95 2.96 -9.76 4.58
C PRO A 95 2.64 -11.23 4.87
N LYS A 96 3.57 -12.13 4.51
CA LYS A 96 3.44 -13.57 4.77
C LYS A 96 4.80 -14.21 5.11
N TYR A 97 4.77 -15.40 5.72
CA TYR A 97 5.99 -16.17 5.95
C TYR A 97 6.60 -16.60 4.61
N GLN A 98 7.90 -16.40 4.46
CA GLN A 98 8.66 -16.77 3.26
C GLN A 98 9.82 -17.70 3.64
N GLU A 99 9.80 -18.90 3.06
CA GLU A 99 10.84 -19.91 3.33
C GLU A 99 12.25 -19.44 2.93
N GLN A 100 12.35 -18.65 1.86
CA GLN A 100 13.62 -18.11 1.37
C GLN A 100 14.28 -17.13 2.35
N ILE A 101 13.47 -16.45 3.14
CA ILE A 101 13.92 -15.49 4.17
C ILE A 101 13.85 -16.10 5.57
N GLN A 102 13.06 -17.17 5.75
CA GLN A 102 12.74 -17.83 7.03
C GLN A 102 12.12 -16.88 8.07
N ASP A 103 11.34 -15.92 7.61
CA ASP A 103 10.68 -14.91 8.43
C ASP A 103 9.40 -14.38 7.76
N LEU A 104 8.66 -13.55 8.50
CA LEU A 104 7.55 -12.78 7.96
C LEU A 104 8.09 -11.67 7.05
N ALA A 105 7.85 -11.79 5.75
CA ALA A 105 8.32 -10.84 4.75
C ALA A 105 7.20 -9.93 4.25
N THR A 106 7.54 -8.69 3.94
CA THR A 106 6.72 -7.80 3.12
C THR A 106 6.97 -8.03 1.64
N LEU A 107 6.10 -7.48 0.77
CA LEU A 107 6.35 -7.51 -0.67
C LEU A 107 7.71 -6.87 -1.02
N ARG A 108 8.09 -5.78 -0.35
CA ARG A 108 9.36 -5.07 -0.55
C ARG A 108 10.57 -5.91 -0.18
N ASP A 109 10.46 -6.72 0.87
CA ASP A 109 11.53 -7.65 1.26
C ASP A 109 11.75 -8.71 0.19
N MET A 110 10.67 -9.27 -0.38
CA MET A 110 10.76 -10.25 -1.45
C MET A 110 11.28 -9.65 -2.76
N ILE A 111 10.86 -8.44 -3.14
CA ILE A 111 11.41 -7.75 -4.30
C ILE A 111 12.93 -7.62 -4.15
N ASN A 112 13.41 -7.14 -3.00
CA ASN A 112 14.84 -7.02 -2.75
C ASN A 112 15.55 -8.36 -2.68
N TRP A 113 14.92 -9.39 -2.10
CA TRP A 113 15.49 -10.74 -2.09
C TRP A 113 15.70 -11.27 -3.53
N CYS A 114 14.73 -11.07 -4.42
CA CYS A 114 14.83 -11.47 -5.83
C CYS A 114 15.93 -10.68 -6.58
N ILE A 115 16.06 -9.38 -6.29
CA ILE A 115 17.14 -8.56 -6.86
C ILE A 115 18.52 -9.10 -6.45
N GLU A 116 18.72 -9.40 -5.16
CA GLU A 116 20.01 -9.82 -4.62
C GLU A 116 20.39 -11.26 -4.98
N ASN A 117 19.43 -12.18 -4.98
CA ASN A 117 19.72 -13.61 -5.10
C ASN A 117 19.67 -14.11 -6.56
N PRO A 118 18.50 -14.30 -7.19
CA PRO A 118 18.52 -14.85 -8.55
C PRO A 118 19.08 -13.88 -9.59
N ASN A 119 18.93 -12.58 -9.38
CA ASN A 119 19.37 -11.55 -10.34
C ASN A 119 20.79 -11.04 -10.06
N GLU A 120 21.38 -11.34 -8.90
CA GLU A 120 22.71 -10.85 -8.48
C GLU A 120 22.84 -9.31 -8.56
N GLY A 121 21.72 -8.61 -8.46
CA GLY A 121 21.63 -7.15 -8.49
C GLY A 121 21.98 -6.51 -7.15
N GLU A 122 21.69 -5.24 -7.04
CA GLU A 122 21.92 -4.45 -5.82
C GLU A 122 20.60 -4.09 -5.17
N ARG A 123 20.50 -4.36 -3.86
CA ARG A 123 19.33 -3.98 -3.04
C ARG A 123 18.98 -2.53 -3.26
N ILE A 124 17.72 -2.24 -3.53
CA ILE A 124 17.21 -0.88 -3.66
C ILE A 124 16.60 -0.39 -2.32
N ASP A 125 16.59 0.93 -2.14
CA ASP A 125 15.96 1.54 -0.96
C ASP A 125 14.47 1.18 -0.89
N VAL A 126 14.06 0.57 0.20
CA VAL A 126 12.67 0.13 0.44
C VAL A 126 11.66 1.29 0.43
N ASN A 127 12.10 2.51 0.67
CA ASN A 127 11.28 3.72 0.61
C ASN A 127 11.56 4.58 -0.63
N GLY A 128 12.49 4.11 -1.46
CA GLY A 128 12.93 4.80 -2.67
C GLY A 128 11.89 4.78 -3.80
N PRO A 129 12.10 5.61 -4.83
CA PRO A 129 11.15 5.73 -5.93
C PRO A 129 11.05 4.46 -6.78
N ALA A 130 12.15 3.73 -7.00
CA ALA A 130 12.15 2.47 -7.74
C ALA A 130 11.29 1.41 -7.05
N MET A 131 11.44 1.26 -5.71
CA MET A 131 10.62 0.32 -4.93
C MET A 131 9.15 0.69 -4.96
N LYS A 132 8.81 1.98 -4.79
CA LYS A 132 7.43 2.45 -4.85
C LYS A 132 6.77 2.18 -6.21
N ALA A 133 7.52 2.35 -7.29
CA ALA A 133 7.05 2.07 -8.63
C ALA A 133 6.82 0.56 -8.86
N LEU A 134 7.77 -0.28 -8.48
CA LEU A 134 7.63 -1.75 -8.54
C LEU A 134 6.42 -2.22 -7.72
N GLU A 135 6.28 -1.75 -6.50
CA GLU A 135 5.15 -2.08 -5.63
C GLU A 135 3.81 -1.63 -6.23
N ALA A 136 3.74 -0.42 -6.79
CA ALA A 136 2.53 0.07 -7.47
C ALA A 136 2.13 -0.83 -8.65
N TYR A 137 3.11 -1.27 -9.45
CA TYR A 137 2.85 -2.17 -10.57
C TYR A 137 2.37 -3.54 -10.09
N HIS A 138 2.97 -4.13 -9.06
CA HIS A 138 2.53 -5.40 -8.49
C HIS A 138 1.07 -5.33 -8.00
N TYR A 139 0.72 -4.33 -7.22
CA TYR A 139 -0.65 -4.16 -6.72
C TYR A 139 -1.65 -3.86 -7.84
N TRP A 140 -1.25 -3.06 -8.82
CA TRP A 140 -2.11 -2.77 -9.96
C TRP A 140 -2.37 -4.02 -10.82
N SER A 141 -1.34 -4.81 -11.11
CA SER A 141 -1.45 -6.05 -11.90
C SER A 141 -2.30 -7.10 -11.20
N ASN A 142 -2.35 -7.08 -9.86
CA ASN A 142 -3.13 -7.98 -9.02
C ASN A 142 -4.56 -7.48 -8.73
N LYS A 143 -5.00 -6.47 -9.42
CA LYS A 143 -6.31 -5.84 -9.24
C LYS A 143 -7.45 -6.86 -9.43
N GLY A 144 -8.32 -6.95 -8.42
CA GLY A 144 -9.47 -7.85 -8.43
C GLY A 144 -9.19 -9.27 -7.91
N SER A 145 -7.97 -9.59 -7.51
CA SER A 145 -7.65 -10.85 -6.83
C SER A 145 -8.34 -10.94 -5.46
N VAL A 146 -8.72 -12.15 -5.10
CA VAL A 146 -9.30 -12.44 -3.79
C VAL A 146 -8.20 -12.88 -2.83
N LEU A 147 -8.21 -12.33 -1.62
CA LEU A 147 -7.28 -12.71 -0.57
C LEU A 147 -7.53 -14.17 -0.15
N ASP A 148 -6.52 -15.01 -0.29
CA ASP A 148 -6.56 -16.44 0.10
C ASP A 148 -5.21 -16.78 0.80
N PRO A 149 -5.02 -16.32 2.04
CA PRO A 149 -3.77 -16.48 2.76
C PRO A 149 -3.37 -17.94 2.94
N GLY A 150 -2.11 -18.24 2.66
CA GLY A 150 -1.54 -19.58 2.84
C GLY A 150 -1.82 -20.57 1.72
N LYS A 151 -2.38 -20.14 0.60
CA LYS A 151 -2.61 -20.99 -0.57
C LYS A 151 -1.39 -21.05 -1.50
N HIS A 152 -0.57 -20.02 -1.48
CA HIS A 152 0.60 -19.86 -2.35
C HIS A 152 1.85 -19.54 -1.56
#